data_ff1546e748ffaf997b138179ee088ed5
#
_entry.id   ff1546e748ffaf997b138179ee088ed5
#
_cell.length_a   1.000
_cell.length_b   1.000
_cell.length_c   1.000
_cell.angle_alpha   90.00
_cell.angle_beta   90.00
_cell.angle_gamma   90.00
#
_symmetry.space_group_name_H-M   'P 1'
#
loop_
_entity.id
_entity.type
_entity.pdbx_description
1 polymer ?
#
loop_
_entity_poly.entity_id
_entity_poly.type
_entity_poly.pdbx_seq_one_letter_code
_entity_poly.pdbx_strand_id
1 'polypeptide(L)'
;MDAAEYKHLVLGLIFLKYISDTFAAKQQELTVRLRDPKDEYYFGDATDADIAAELEERDYYTAANVFWVPESARWEAIRSAAKAPDIGKRIDEALTVIESENPKLKGILDKRYARAQLPDGKMGELV
;
A
#
# COMPACT_ATOMS: atom_id res chain seq x y z
N MET A 1 -12.65 -22.61 6.58
CA MET A 1 -13.07 -21.38 5.90
C MET A 1 -14.07 -21.74 4.81
N ASP A 2 -15.20 -21.04 4.77
CA ASP A 2 -16.16 -21.26 3.70
C ASP A 2 -15.78 -20.47 2.42
N ALA A 3 -16.50 -20.73 1.33
CA ALA A 3 -16.20 -20.12 0.03
C ALA A 3 -16.36 -18.59 0.05
N ALA A 4 -17.32 -18.07 0.82
CA ALA A 4 -17.56 -16.63 0.91
C ALA A 4 -16.41 -15.93 1.62
N GLU A 5 -15.89 -16.50 2.71
CA GLU A 5 -14.75 -15.95 3.44
C GLU A 5 -13.49 -15.94 2.58
N TYR A 6 -13.25 -17.05 1.85
CA TYR A 6 -12.10 -17.13 0.95
C TYR A 6 -12.19 -16.06 -0.16
N LYS A 7 -13.37 -15.89 -0.71
CA LYS A 7 -13.61 -14.88 -1.75
C LYS A 7 -13.34 -13.48 -1.23
N HIS A 8 -13.82 -13.15 -0.03
CA HIS A 8 -13.58 -11.84 0.59
C HIS A 8 -12.09 -11.60 0.83
N LEU A 9 -11.38 -12.64 1.30
CA LEU A 9 -9.95 -12.56 1.53
C LEU A 9 -9.20 -12.23 0.23
N VAL A 10 -9.49 -12.94 -0.84
CA VAL A 10 -8.85 -12.73 -2.14
C VAL A 10 -9.14 -11.33 -2.67
N LEU A 11 -10.40 -10.89 -2.61
CA LEU A 11 -10.78 -9.55 -3.06
C LEU A 11 -10.07 -8.45 -2.28
N GLY A 12 -9.92 -8.64 -0.96
CA GLY A 12 -9.21 -7.69 -0.12
C GLY A 12 -7.73 -7.59 -0.47
N LEU A 13 -7.10 -8.73 -0.75
CA LEU A 13 -5.69 -8.76 -1.16
C LEU A 13 -5.50 -8.10 -2.54
N ILE A 14 -6.42 -8.33 -3.46
CA ILE A 14 -6.40 -7.68 -4.78
C ILE A 14 -6.54 -6.17 -4.61
N PHE A 15 -7.44 -5.74 -3.74
CA PHE A 15 -7.66 -4.31 -3.47
C PHE A 15 -6.42 -3.66 -2.84
N LEU A 16 -5.82 -4.34 -1.87
CA LEU A 16 -4.57 -3.89 -1.24
C LEU A 16 -3.45 -3.74 -2.29
N LYS A 17 -3.32 -4.73 -3.15
CA LYS A 17 -2.34 -4.70 -4.24
C LYS A 17 -2.59 -3.53 -5.17
N TYR A 18 -3.85 -3.30 -5.55
CA TYR A 18 -4.23 -2.18 -6.42
C TYR A 18 -3.86 -0.83 -5.80
N ILE A 19 -4.23 -0.63 -4.54
CA ILE A 19 -3.93 0.62 -3.83
C ILE A 19 -2.42 0.83 -3.76
N SER A 20 -1.68 -0.21 -3.42
CA SER A 20 -0.23 -0.15 -3.29
C SER A 20 0.45 0.12 -4.65
N ASP A 21 -0.04 -0.50 -5.71
CA ASP A 21 0.52 -0.31 -7.06
C ASP A 21 0.26 1.09 -7.58
N THR A 22 -0.93 1.65 -7.37
CA THR A 22 -1.23 3.03 -7.79
C THR A 22 -0.37 4.03 -7.04
N PHE A 23 -0.12 3.78 -5.76
CA PHE A 23 0.77 4.60 -4.95
C PHE A 23 2.19 4.55 -5.48
N ALA A 24 2.71 3.35 -5.74
CA ALA A 24 4.07 3.16 -6.27
C ALA A 24 4.25 3.81 -7.65
N ALA A 25 3.25 3.70 -8.52
CA ALA A 25 3.28 4.35 -9.83
C ALA A 25 3.34 5.87 -9.70
N LYS A 26 2.59 6.44 -8.75
CA LYS A 26 2.64 7.87 -8.48
C LYS A 26 4.01 8.29 -7.95
N GLN A 27 4.62 7.48 -7.09
CA GLN A 27 5.98 7.76 -6.60
C GLN A 27 7.00 7.80 -7.74
N GLN A 28 6.90 6.88 -8.70
CA GLN A 28 7.79 6.87 -9.86
C GLN A 28 7.60 8.11 -10.72
N GLU A 29 6.35 8.48 -10.99
CA GLU A 29 6.02 9.70 -11.74
C GLU A 29 6.61 10.92 -11.05
N LEU A 30 6.41 11.05 -9.74
CA LEU A 30 6.92 12.18 -8.97
C LEU A 30 8.45 12.22 -8.98
N THR A 31 9.11 11.07 -8.89
CA THR A 31 10.57 11.01 -8.91
C THR A 31 11.11 11.61 -10.21
N VAL A 32 10.50 11.27 -11.35
CA VAL A 32 10.88 11.81 -12.65
C VAL A 32 10.64 13.33 -12.69
N ARG A 33 9.47 13.77 -12.23
CA ARG A 33 9.09 15.19 -12.27
C ARG A 33 9.99 16.05 -11.39
N LEU A 34 10.32 15.55 -10.18
CA LEU A 34 11.16 16.29 -9.24
C LEU A 34 12.60 16.48 -9.79
N ARG A 35 13.03 15.63 -10.70
CA ARG A 35 14.36 15.68 -11.31
C ARG A 35 14.38 16.35 -12.68
N ASP A 36 13.22 16.71 -13.24
CA ASP A 36 13.12 17.31 -14.57
C ASP A 36 13.14 18.84 -14.45
N PRO A 37 14.21 19.51 -14.94
CA PRO A 37 14.30 20.98 -14.87
C PRO A 37 13.17 21.71 -15.59
N LYS A 38 12.44 21.04 -16.46
CA LYS A 38 11.33 21.62 -17.22
C LYS A 38 9.99 21.44 -16.54
N ASP A 39 9.93 20.66 -15.47
CA ASP A 39 8.69 20.37 -14.75
C ASP A 39 8.46 21.39 -13.64
N GLU A 40 7.19 21.72 -13.38
CA GLU A 40 6.81 22.63 -12.30
C GLU A 40 7.21 22.12 -10.92
N TYR A 41 7.38 20.79 -10.76
CA TYR A 41 7.79 20.18 -9.51
C TYR A 41 9.30 20.04 -9.34
N TYR A 42 10.08 20.59 -10.25
CA TYR A 42 11.54 20.48 -10.20
C TYR A 42 12.08 20.91 -8.83
N PHE A 43 12.87 20.03 -8.23
CA PHE A 43 13.37 20.18 -6.87
C PHE A 43 14.86 20.56 -6.82
N GLY A 44 15.41 21.07 -7.90
CA GLY A 44 16.80 21.52 -7.96
C GLY A 44 17.80 20.37 -7.97
N ASP A 45 19.02 20.65 -7.52
CA ASP A 45 20.10 19.65 -7.44
C ASP A 45 19.95 18.81 -6.16
N ALA A 46 18.78 18.20 -5.97
CA ALA A 46 18.49 17.43 -4.77
C ALA A 46 19.22 16.07 -4.80
N THR A 47 19.66 15.63 -3.60
CA THR A 47 20.22 14.29 -3.44
C THR A 47 19.11 13.24 -3.47
N ASP A 48 19.48 11.96 -3.58
CA ASP A 48 18.49 10.88 -3.50
C ASP A 48 17.73 10.90 -2.17
N ALA A 49 18.41 11.27 -1.07
CA ALA A 49 17.76 11.40 0.23
C ALA A 49 16.74 12.54 0.25
N ASP A 50 17.05 13.67 -0.39
CA ASP A 50 16.13 14.80 -0.49
C ASP A 50 14.88 14.41 -1.29
N ILE A 51 15.05 13.69 -2.40
CA ILE A 51 13.94 13.21 -3.22
C ILE A 51 13.08 12.22 -2.42
N ALA A 52 13.70 11.28 -1.70
CA ALA A 52 12.99 10.31 -0.89
C ALA A 52 12.13 10.99 0.19
N ALA A 53 12.65 12.04 0.82
CA ALA A 53 11.90 12.80 1.82
C ALA A 53 10.72 13.55 1.19
N GLU A 54 10.93 14.14 0.00
CA GLU A 54 9.87 14.86 -0.71
C GLU A 54 8.75 13.91 -1.15
N LEU A 55 9.08 12.67 -1.51
CA LEU A 55 8.09 11.67 -1.90
C LEU A 55 7.15 11.28 -0.75
N GLU A 56 7.50 11.62 0.50
CA GLU A 56 6.62 11.37 1.65
C GLU A 56 5.64 12.52 1.91
N GLU A 57 5.64 13.56 1.08
CA GLU A 57 4.66 14.65 1.17
C GLU A 57 3.31 14.19 0.62
N ARG A 58 2.32 14.12 1.49
CA ARG A 58 1.00 13.57 1.15
C ARG A 58 0.23 14.37 0.11
N ASP A 59 0.48 15.68 0.05
CA ASP A 59 -0.26 16.57 -0.83
C ASP A 59 -0.15 16.20 -2.30
N TYR A 60 0.98 15.65 -2.73
CA TYR A 60 1.14 15.18 -4.10
C TYR A 60 0.14 14.08 -4.47
N TYR A 61 -0.12 13.20 -3.51
CA TYR A 61 -1.00 12.04 -3.71
C TYR A 61 -2.45 12.46 -3.61
N THR A 62 -2.78 13.28 -2.63
CA THR A 62 -4.13 13.81 -2.44
C THR A 62 -4.58 14.59 -3.66
N ALA A 63 -3.72 15.44 -4.22
CA ALA A 63 -4.02 16.23 -5.41
C ALA A 63 -4.32 15.34 -6.63
N ALA A 64 -3.74 14.15 -6.70
CA ALA A 64 -3.94 13.20 -7.79
C ALA A 64 -5.02 12.16 -7.49
N ASN A 65 -5.71 12.26 -6.35
CA ASN A 65 -6.69 11.29 -5.89
C ASN A 65 -6.10 9.88 -5.70
N VAL A 66 -4.84 9.81 -5.29
CA VAL A 66 -4.16 8.56 -4.97
C VAL A 66 -4.19 8.39 -3.46
N PHE A 67 -4.65 7.22 -2.98
CA PHE A 67 -4.69 6.96 -1.55
C PHE A 67 -3.28 6.87 -0.98
N TRP A 68 -3.08 7.50 0.17
CA TRP A 68 -1.80 7.47 0.87
C TRP A 68 -1.56 6.09 1.46
N VAL A 69 -0.38 5.52 1.23
CA VAL A 69 0.00 4.23 1.79
C VAL A 69 1.26 4.42 2.65
N PRO A 70 1.14 4.32 3.98
CA PRO A 70 2.31 4.36 4.86
C PRO A 70 3.31 3.27 4.49
N GLU A 71 4.58 3.51 4.75
CA GLU A 71 5.66 2.61 4.36
C GLU A 71 5.43 1.17 4.82
N SER A 72 4.97 0.99 6.06
CA SER A 72 4.72 -0.34 6.63
C SER A 72 3.59 -1.10 5.94
N ALA A 73 2.72 -0.41 5.21
CA ALA A 73 1.57 -1.01 4.54
C ALA A 73 1.77 -1.19 3.04
N ARG A 74 2.90 -0.78 2.49
CA ARG A 74 3.18 -0.90 1.06
C ARG A 74 3.36 -2.36 0.66
N TRP A 75 2.97 -2.68 -0.57
CA TRP A 75 2.99 -4.08 -1.03
C TRP A 75 4.34 -4.75 -0.85
N GLU A 76 5.43 -4.03 -1.05
CA GLU A 76 6.77 -4.58 -0.87
C GLU A 76 7.01 -5.07 0.56
N ALA A 77 6.53 -4.33 1.56
CA ALA A 77 6.63 -4.74 2.96
C ALA A 77 5.81 -6.00 3.23
N ILE A 78 4.59 -6.07 2.68
CA ILE A 78 3.71 -7.24 2.82
C ILE A 78 4.34 -8.44 2.13
N ARG A 79 4.84 -8.26 0.92
CA ARG A 79 5.48 -9.31 0.14
C ARG A 79 6.71 -9.88 0.85
N SER A 80 7.53 -9.01 1.42
CA SER A 80 8.72 -9.43 2.17
C SER A 80 8.38 -10.30 3.37
N ALA A 81 7.20 -10.12 3.95
CA ALA A 81 6.73 -10.87 5.10
C ALA A 81 5.77 -12.00 4.73
N ALA A 82 5.59 -12.31 3.43
CA ALA A 82 4.56 -13.23 2.95
C ALA A 82 4.59 -14.61 3.60
N LYS A 83 5.77 -15.08 3.98
CA LYS A 83 5.94 -16.40 4.60
C LYS A 83 6.08 -16.35 6.13
N ALA A 84 5.94 -15.16 6.72
CA ALA A 84 5.98 -15.02 8.17
C ALA A 84 4.75 -15.68 8.79
N PRO A 85 4.87 -16.30 10.00
CA PRO A 85 3.74 -16.94 10.66
C PRO A 85 2.59 -15.99 10.97
N ASP A 86 2.85 -14.69 11.09
CA ASP A 86 1.86 -13.67 11.43
C ASP A 86 1.40 -12.85 10.22
N ILE A 87 1.53 -13.40 9.00
CA ILE A 87 1.19 -12.65 7.78
C ILE A 87 -0.25 -12.15 7.76
N GLY A 88 -1.20 -12.93 8.26
CA GLY A 88 -2.59 -12.51 8.34
C GLY A 88 -2.78 -11.26 9.19
N LYS A 89 -2.10 -11.23 10.34
CA LYS A 89 -2.11 -10.08 11.24
C LYS A 89 -1.48 -8.85 10.57
N ARG A 90 -0.39 -9.06 9.85
CA ARG A 90 0.31 -7.96 9.15
C ARG A 90 -0.57 -7.36 8.06
N ILE A 91 -1.30 -8.18 7.32
CA ILE A 91 -2.25 -7.71 6.31
C ILE A 91 -3.37 -6.91 6.96
N ASP A 92 -3.92 -7.41 8.06
CA ASP A 92 -4.97 -6.73 8.81
C ASP A 92 -4.50 -5.36 9.32
N GLU A 93 -3.30 -5.31 9.86
CA GLU A 93 -2.69 -4.06 10.33
C GLU A 93 -2.46 -3.07 9.19
N ALA A 94 -2.00 -3.57 8.03
CA ALA A 94 -1.78 -2.73 6.85
C ALA A 94 -3.08 -2.09 6.38
N LEU A 95 -4.15 -2.87 6.30
CA LEU A 95 -5.47 -2.35 5.90
C LEU A 95 -6.01 -1.35 6.93
N THR A 96 -5.80 -1.61 8.21
CA THR A 96 -6.20 -0.71 9.28
C THR A 96 -5.50 0.64 9.17
N VAL A 97 -4.19 0.62 8.92
CA VAL A 97 -3.39 1.84 8.77
C VAL A 97 -3.82 2.62 7.52
N ILE A 98 -4.02 1.92 6.40
CA ILE A 98 -4.47 2.57 5.16
C ILE A 98 -5.84 3.22 5.38
N GLU A 99 -6.76 2.52 6.04
CA GLU A 99 -8.09 3.05 6.33
C GLU A 99 -8.02 4.29 7.23
N SER A 100 -7.17 4.25 8.28
CA SER A 100 -7.05 5.37 9.20
C SER A 100 -6.47 6.62 8.53
N GLU A 101 -5.60 6.43 7.54
CA GLU A 101 -4.98 7.54 6.80
C GLU A 101 -5.83 8.02 5.62
N ASN A 102 -6.86 7.27 5.26
CA ASN A 102 -7.73 7.61 4.13
C ASN A 102 -9.20 7.42 4.54
N PRO A 103 -9.80 8.45 5.17
CA PRO A 103 -11.17 8.32 5.69
C PRO A 103 -12.22 7.84 4.68
N LYS A 104 -11.99 8.08 3.38
CA LYS A 104 -12.89 7.62 2.33
C LYS A 104 -13.00 6.10 2.23
N LEU A 105 -12.01 5.39 2.79
CA LEU A 105 -11.99 3.92 2.78
C LEU A 105 -12.58 3.30 4.04
N LYS A 106 -13.00 4.13 5.00
CA LYS A 106 -13.51 3.62 6.26
C LYS A 106 -14.70 2.69 6.06
N GLY A 107 -14.57 1.47 6.60
CA GLY A 107 -15.62 0.47 6.51
C GLY A 107 -15.67 -0.31 5.20
N ILE A 108 -14.83 0.04 4.23
CA ILE A 108 -14.83 -0.63 2.92
C ILE A 108 -13.90 -1.85 2.92
N LEU A 109 -12.73 -1.75 3.56
CA LEU A 109 -11.73 -2.82 3.56
C LEU A 109 -12.09 -3.90 4.56
N ASP A 110 -11.95 -5.16 4.14
CA ASP A 110 -12.17 -6.30 5.03
C ASP A 110 -10.92 -6.56 5.87
N LYS A 111 -11.07 -6.49 7.19
CA LYS A 111 -9.96 -6.64 8.14
C LYS A 111 -10.05 -7.96 8.92
N ARG A 112 -10.55 -9.03 8.29
CA ARG A 112 -10.71 -10.32 8.96
C ARG A 112 -9.62 -11.33 8.59
N TYR A 113 -8.53 -10.87 7.99
CA TYR A 113 -7.45 -11.76 7.55
C TYR A 113 -6.78 -12.50 8.70
N ALA A 114 -6.61 -11.83 9.84
CA ALA A 114 -5.99 -12.45 11.00
C ALA A 114 -6.89 -13.52 11.63
N ARG A 115 -8.19 -13.47 11.35
CA ARG A 115 -9.19 -14.42 11.89
C ARG A 115 -9.53 -15.51 10.88
N ALA A 116 -9.11 -15.37 9.62
CA ALA A 116 -9.38 -16.36 8.60
C ALA A 116 -8.67 -17.66 8.94
N GLN A 117 -9.33 -18.79 8.67
CA GLN A 117 -8.77 -20.12 8.93
C GLN A 117 -7.88 -20.59 7.78
N LEU A 118 -7.29 -19.65 7.07
CA LEU A 118 -6.39 -19.93 5.96
C LEU A 118 -4.97 -20.15 6.52
N PRO A 119 -4.33 -21.28 6.22
CA PRO A 119 -2.94 -21.50 6.66
C PRO A 119 -2.02 -20.42 6.13
N ASP A 120 -1.04 -20.00 6.93
CA ASP A 120 -0.12 -18.92 6.56
C ASP A 120 0.60 -19.19 5.25
N GLY A 121 0.92 -20.46 4.94
CA GLY A 121 1.51 -20.82 3.66
C GLY A 121 0.61 -20.47 2.47
N LYS A 122 -0.71 -20.58 2.63
CA LYS A 122 -1.67 -20.19 1.60
C LYS A 122 -1.74 -18.68 1.46
N MET A 123 -1.66 -17.94 2.56
CA MET A 123 -1.58 -16.47 2.52
C MET A 123 -0.35 -16.04 1.74
N GLY A 124 0.80 -16.69 1.98
CA GLY A 124 2.02 -16.41 1.27
C GLY A 124 1.91 -16.67 -0.23
N GLU A 125 1.13 -17.67 -0.63
CA GLU A 125 0.88 -17.96 -2.04
C GLU A 125 0.02 -16.88 -2.71
N LEU A 126 -0.92 -16.28 -1.95
CA LEU A 126 -1.79 -15.23 -2.46
C LEU A 126 -1.05 -13.90 -2.61
N VAL A 127 -0.08 -13.65 -1.77
CA VAL A 127 0.75 -12.45 -1.82
C VAL A 127 1.85 -12.59 -2.85
#